data_89579582957d31fbe9b360112646fa34
#
_entry.id   89579582957d31fbe9b360112646fa34
#
_cell.length_a   1.000
_cell.length_b   1.000
_cell.length_c   1.000
_cell.angle_alpha   90.00
_cell.angle_beta   90.00
_cell.angle_gamma   90.00
#
_symmetry.space_group_name_H-M   'P 1'
#
loop_
_entity.id
_entity.type
_entity.pdbx_description
1 polymer ?
#
loop_
_entity_poly.entity_id
_entity_poly.type
_entity_poly.pdbx_seq_one_letter_code
_entity_poly.pdbx_strand_id
1 'polypeptide(L)'
;EKGWVNNELQEYVDSDENIQVKDGKLVINPVKKVAETENKDAGNLLKNSDFSEEMEGWTQTIANWGGADGSADASAKTADGSIIYSIKNAGTQDWNVQLKQQNISLQNGHKYKVSFKAKSTAARKFKTGVMSASYEWYGGCEPELEENKEQEISFEFTMTKDTPADFYISLGKYNDTDTPASDVTISAIKFVDMNATDGDTSSTKEAASYTSGRISTQNKQTFTYGRFECRAKVPKGQGYLPAFWLMANDENVYGQW
;
A
#
# COMPACT_ATOMS: atom_id res chain seq x y z
N GLU A 1 6.35 20.34 15.35
CA GLU A 1 5.44 20.18 16.49
C GLU A 1 4.07 19.73 15.99
N LYS A 2 3.60 18.59 16.44
CA LYS A 2 2.40 17.94 15.92
C LYS A 2 1.18 18.31 16.77
N GLY A 3 0.14 18.83 16.09
CA GLY A 3 -1.21 19.01 16.67
C GLY A 3 -1.23 19.75 18.00
N TRP A 4 -1.02 21.04 18.00
CA TRP A 4 -0.84 21.80 19.23
C TRP A 4 -2.13 21.99 20.03
N VAL A 5 -3.24 22.28 19.36
CA VAL A 5 -4.57 22.43 19.98
C VAL A 5 -5.67 22.01 19.00
N ASN A 6 -6.87 21.73 19.53
CA ASN A 6 -8.10 21.51 18.76
C ASN A 6 -8.03 20.35 17.74
N ASN A 7 -7.26 19.29 18.01
CA ASN A 7 -7.08 18.15 17.10
C ASN A 7 -6.62 18.57 15.68
N GLU A 8 -5.74 19.56 15.62
CA GLU A 8 -5.13 20.00 14.36
C GLU A 8 -4.44 18.84 13.64
N LEU A 9 -4.64 18.76 12.33
CA LEU A 9 -4.11 17.68 11.49
C LEU A 9 -2.68 17.95 11.00
N GLN A 10 -2.23 19.20 11.07
CA GLN A 10 -0.91 19.61 10.56
C GLN A 10 0.18 19.53 11.64
N GLU A 11 1.39 19.33 11.16
CA GLU A 11 2.62 19.55 11.91
C GLU A 11 3.21 20.91 11.56
N TYR A 12 3.58 21.72 12.58
CA TYR A 12 4.29 22.97 12.37
C TYR A 12 5.79 22.70 12.25
N VAL A 13 6.36 23.08 11.12
CA VAL A 13 7.75 22.81 10.77
C VAL A 13 8.50 24.10 10.40
N ASP A 14 9.81 24.10 10.65
CA ASP A 14 10.74 25.15 10.22
C ASP A 14 11.31 24.74 8.84
N SER A 15 10.61 25.17 7.80
CA SER A 15 10.92 24.80 6.43
C SER A 15 10.60 25.96 5.48
N ASP A 16 11.50 26.24 4.56
CA ASP A 16 11.28 27.27 3.52
C ASP A 16 10.08 27.00 2.63
N GLU A 17 9.62 25.76 2.55
CA GLU A 17 8.38 25.39 1.85
C GLU A 17 7.13 25.90 2.58
N ASN A 18 7.18 25.95 3.91
CA ASN A 18 6.06 26.29 4.77
C ASN A 18 6.09 27.74 5.27
N ILE A 19 7.30 28.30 5.49
CA ILE A 19 7.47 29.66 6.03
C ILE A 19 8.59 30.35 5.26
N GLN A 20 8.28 31.44 4.59
CA GLN A 20 9.28 32.25 3.89
C GLN A 20 8.93 33.72 3.90
N VAL A 21 9.92 34.56 3.75
CA VAL A 21 9.74 35.99 3.47
C VAL A 21 10.02 36.21 1.99
N LYS A 22 9.01 36.60 1.23
CA LYS A 22 9.10 36.84 -0.19
C LYS A 22 8.49 38.20 -0.53
N ASP A 23 9.22 39.03 -1.27
CA ASP A 23 8.79 40.37 -1.69
C ASP A 23 8.31 41.23 -0.50
N GLY A 24 9.01 41.16 0.63
CA GLY A 24 8.66 41.90 1.87
C GLY A 24 7.38 41.39 2.58
N LYS A 25 6.92 40.20 2.24
CA LYS A 25 5.72 39.58 2.82
C LYS A 25 6.11 38.26 3.49
N LEU A 26 5.55 38.02 4.66
CA LEU A 26 5.55 36.70 5.26
C LEU A 26 4.54 35.82 4.51
N VAL A 27 5.01 34.68 4.03
CA VAL A 27 4.19 33.64 3.40
C VAL A 27 4.19 32.43 4.29
N ILE A 28 3.02 32.01 4.74
CA ILE A 28 2.78 30.72 5.41
C ILE A 28 2.01 29.83 4.45
N ASN A 29 2.61 28.73 4.04
CA ASN A 29 2.09 27.82 3.05
C ASN A 29 1.81 26.45 3.69
N PRO A 30 0.53 26.08 3.90
CA PRO A 30 0.20 24.72 4.31
C PRO A 30 0.44 23.76 3.14
N VAL A 31 1.20 22.71 3.38
CA VAL A 31 1.56 21.70 2.38
C VAL A 31 0.92 20.38 2.79
N LYS A 32 0.18 19.79 1.88
CA LYS A 32 -0.27 18.42 2.03
C LYS A 32 0.92 17.52 1.73
N LYS A 33 1.48 16.89 2.74
CA LYS A 33 2.41 15.79 2.54
C LYS A 33 1.59 14.59 2.10
N VAL A 34 1.56 14.36 0.83
CA VAL A 34 1.36 13.01 0.33
C VAL A 34 2.64 12.30 0.75
N ALA A 35 2.55 11.28 1.58
CA ALA A 35 3.70 10.43 1.80
C ALA A 35 4.18 10.01 0.41
N GLU A 36 5.41 10.35 0.05
CA GLU A 36 6.07 9.92 -1.18
C GLU A 36 6.53 8.45 -1.08
N THR A 37 5.90 7.66 -0.29
CA THR A 37 5.58 6.33 -0.71
C THR A 37 4.48 6.53 -1.74
N GLU A 38 4.76 6.46 -3.04
CA GLU A 38 3.76 5.99 -3.95
C GLU A 38 3.05 4.88 -3.18
N ASN A 39 1.79 5.10 -2.79
CA ASN A 39 1.03 4.00 -2.24
C ASN A 39 0.85 3.05 -3.41
N LYS A 40 1.85 2.18 -3.60
CA LYS A 40 1.89 1.18 -4.67
C LYS A 40 0.65 0.30 -4.61
N ASP A 41 -0.02 0.33 -3.45
CA ASP A 41 -1.22 -0.41 -3.15
C ASP A 41 -2.51 0.44 -3.19
N ALA A 42 -2.47 1.71 -3.62
CA ALA A 42 -3.68 2.51 -3.75
C ALA A 42 -4.68 1.81 -4.68
N GLY A 43 -5.83 1.40 -4.13
CA GLY A 43 -6.82 0.59 -4.83
C GLY A 43 -6.48 -0.91 -4.93
N ASN A 44 -5.35 -1.36 -4.40
CA ASN A 44 -5.01 -2.77 -4.33
C ASN A 44 -5.70 -3.40 -3.12
N LEU A 45 -6.43 -4.49 -3.32
CA LEU A 45 -7.10 -5.25 -2.26
C LEU A 45 -6.14 -6.14 -1.48
N LEU A 46 -4.93 -6.37 -2.01
CA LEU A 46 -3.88 -7.14 -1.37
C LEU A 46 -3.09 -6.28 -0.39
N LYS A 47 -2.71 -6.88 0.72
CA LYS A 47 -1.78 -6.29 1.69
C LYS A 47 -0.35 -6.65 1.32
N ASN A 48 0.59 -5.73 1.59
CA ASN A 48 2.02 -5.98 1.41
C ASN A 48 2.33 -6.61 0.03
N SER A 49 1.76 -6.04 -1.03
CA SER A 49 1.85 -6.58 -2.38
C SER A 49 3.21 -6.34 -3.03
N ASP A 50 4.03 -5.51 -2.41
CA ASP A 50 5.42 -5.22 -2.76
C ASP A 50 6.44 -5.94 -1.86
N PHE A 51 5.97 -6.78 -0.93
CA PHE A 51 6.80 -7.52 0.02
C PHE A 51 7.76 -6.66 0.86
N SER A 52 7.44 -5.39 1.09
CA SER A 52 8.23 -4.49 1.93
C SER A 52 8.26 -4.93 3.40
N GLU A 53 7.25 -5.67 3.83
CA GLU A 53 7.12 -6.30 5.15
C GLU A 53 7.33 -7.83 5.05
N GLU A 54 8.28 -8.25 4.23
CA GLU A 54 8.58 -9.67 3.97
C GLU A 54 7.31 -10.45 3.55
N MET A 55 6.93 -11.48 4.30
CA MET A 55 5.78 -12.34 4.01
C MET A 55 4.53 -11.95 4.82
N GLU A 56 4.50 -10.80 5.47
CA GLU A 56 3.32 -10.40 6.24
C GLU A 56 2.07 -10.35 5.35
N GLY A 57 0.98 -10.96 5.81
CA GLY A 57 -0.26 -11.08 5.06
C GLY A 57 -0.27 -12.17 3.98
N TRP A 58 0.86 -12.80 3.69
CA TRP A 58 0.97 -13.88 2.71
C TRP A 58 1.18 -15.24 3.36
N THR A 59 0.62 -16.26 2.76
CA THR A 59 0.83 -17.66 3.14
C THR A 59 1.59 -18.37 2.03
N GLN A 60 2.62 -19.11 2.41
CA GLN A 60 3.40 -19.93 1.51
C GLN A 60 3.18 -21.40 1.81
N THR A 61 3.02 -22.20 0.77
CA THR A 61 3.07 -23.66 0.83
C THR A 61 4.29 -24.16 0.06
N ILE A 62 5.12 -24.98 0.70
CA ILE A 62 6.09 -25.85 0.06
C ILE A 62 5.84 -27.23 0.67
N ALA A 63 5.16 -28.07 -0.09
CA ALA A 63 4.73 -29.38 0.38
C ALA A 63 5.88 -30.38 0.39
N ASN A 64 6.63 -30.39 1.47
CA ASN A 64 7.71 -31.34 1.74
C ASN A 64 7.29 -32.30 2.86
N TRP A 65 6.94 -33.52 2.48
CA TRP A 65 6.51 -34.57 3.41
C TRP A 65 7.70 -35.38 3.94
N GLY A 66 8.75 -34.70 4.41
CA GLY A 66 9.97 -35.33 4.92
C GLY A 66 10.83 -35.98 3.83
N GLY A 67 10.74 -35.49 2.59
CA GLY A 67 11.44 -36.03 1.44
C GLY A 67 10.80 -37.28 0.83
N ALA A 68 9.55 -37.62 1.25
CA ALA A 68 8.80 -38.72 0.63
C ALA A 68 8.50 -38.46 -0.86
N ASP A 69 8.18 -39.51 -1.59
CA ASP A 69 7.80 -39.42 -3.01
C ASP A 69 6.68 -38.39 -3.20
N GLY A 70 6.86 -37.51 -4.16
CA GLY A 70 5.92 -36.42 -4.45
C GLY A 70 6.15 -35.12 -3.69
N SER A 71 7.15 -35.05 -2.80
CA SER A 71 7.53 -33.82 -2.11
C SER A 71 8.05 -32.77 -3.10
N ALA A 72 7.68 -31.50 -2.85
CA ALA A 72 8.35 -30.38 -3.46
C ALA A 72 9.69 -30.10 -2.73
N ASP A 73 10.70 -29.66 -3.48
CA ASP A 73 11.94 -29.08 -2.96
C ASP A 73 12.08 -27.67 -3.52
N ALA A 74 11.78 -26.69 -2.70
CA ALA A 74 11.84 -25.28 -3.05
C ALA A 74 12.18 -24.42 -1.85
N SER A 75 12.59 -23.19 -2.11
CA SER A 75 12.73 -22.14 -1.11
C SER A 75 12.22 -20.83 -1.67
N ALA A 76 11.85 -19.89 -0.81
CA ALA A 76 11.46 -18.55 -1.24
C ALA A 76 12.16 -17.50 -0.38
N LYS A 77 12.37 -16.34 -0.98
CA LYS A 77 12.84 -15.13 -0.32
C LYS A 77 12.21 -13.90 -0.93
N THR A 78 12.04 -12.87 -0.13
CA THR A 78 11.62 -11.54 -0.59
C THR A 78 12.84 -10.66 -0.82
N ALA A 79 12.82 -9.88 -1.87
CA ALA A 79 13.86 -8.90 -2.20
C ALA A 79 13.34 -7.88 -3.23
N ASP A 80 13.71 -6.62 -3.07
CA ASP A 80 13.47 -5.56 -4.06
C ASP A 80 12.03 -5.50 -4.60
N GLY A 81 11.04 -5.59 -3.72
CA GLY A 81 9.63 -5.53 -4.09
C GLY A 81 9.10 -6.78 -4.80
N SER A 82 9.75 -7.91 -4.61
CA SER A 82 9.42 -9.18 -5.24
C SER A 82 9.57 -10.36 -4.30
N ILE A 83 8.91 -11.48 -4.65
CA ILE A 83 9.19 -12.79 -4.07
C ILE A 83 9.87 -13.67 -5.13
N ILE A 84 10.92 -14.36 -4.72
CA ILE A 84 11.73 -15.24 -5.58
C ILE A 84 11.65 -16.66 -5.02
N TYR A 85 11.10 -17.57 -5.81
CA TYR A 85 11.09 -19.00 -5.55
C TYR A 85 12.24 -19.66 -6.27
N SER A 86 13.07 -20.42 -5.55
CA SER A 86 14.05 -21.33 -6.13
C SER A 86 13.50 -22.75 -6.04
N ILE A 87 13.00 -23.29 -7.15
CA ILE A 87 12.30 -24.56 -7.23
C ILE A 87 13.22 -25.61 -7.85
N LYS A 88 13.67 -26.59 -7.06
CA LYS A 88 14.45 -27.74 -7.53
C LYS A 88 13.56 -28.89 -7.95
N ASN A 89 12.45 -29.10 -7.26
CA ASN A 89 11.42 -30.07 -7.55
C ASN A 89 10.05 -29.45 -7.29
N ALA A 90 9.20 -29.45 -8.28
CA ALA A 90 7.87 -28.85 -8.21
C ALA A 90 6.83 -29.71 -7.44
N GLY A 91 7.19 -30.93 -7.04
CA GLY A 91 6.27 -31.89 -6.43
C GLY A 91 5.41 -32.61 -7.47
N THR A 92 4.22 -33.05 -7.07
CA THR A 92 3.28 -33.82 -7.91
C THR A 92 1.98 -33.07 -8.20
N GLN A 93 1.72 -31.96 -7.52
CA GLN A 93 0.52 -31.14 -7.66
C GLN A 93 0.92 -29.66 -7.85
N ASP A 94 0.05 -28.90 -8.48
CA ASP A 94 0.25 -27.48 -8.72
C ASP A 94 0.36 -26.64 -7.43
N TRP A 95 -0.37 -26.99 -6.39
CA TRP A 95 -0.34 -26.35 -5.09
C TRP A 95 0.83 -26.76 -4.19
N ASN A 96 1.69 -27.72 -4.62
CA ASN A 96 2.84 -28.12 -3.81
C ASN A 96 3.87 -27.01 -3.61
N VAL A 97 3.91 -26.02 -4.51
CA VAL A 97 4.60 -24.74 -4.32
C VAL A 97 3.59 -23.64 -4.61
N GLN A 98 3.15 -22.94 -3.57
CA GLN A 98 2.06 -21.96 -3.70
C GLN A 98 2.30 -20.72 -2.86
N LEU A 99 2.02 -19.56 -3.43
CA LEU A 99 1.85 -18.28 -2.76
C LEU A 99 0.36 -17.97 -2.68
N LYS A 100 -0.13 -17.52 -1.51
CA LYS A 100 -1.54 -17.22 -1.30
C LYS A 100 -1.74 -16.03 -0.36
N GLN A 101 -2.72 -15.19 -0.68
CA GLN A 101 -3.30 -14.25 0.28
C GLN A 101 -4.78 -14.56 0.47
N GLN A 102 -5.22 -14.62 1.72
CA GLN A 102 -6.52 -15.15 2.09
C GLN A 102 -7.48 -14.07 2.58
N ASN A 103 -8.77 -14.37 2.56
CA ASN A 103 -9.82 -13.54 3.14
C ASN A 103 -9.95 -12.14 2.50
N ILE A 104 -9.78 -12.04 1.19
CA ILE A 104 -10.00 -10.81 0.44
C ILE A 104 -11.51 -10.62 0.29
N SER A 105 -12.08 -9.54 0.84
CA SER A 105 -13.51 -9.27 0.77
C SER A 105 -13.90 -8.84 -0.64
N LEU A 106 -14.80 -9.59 -1.28
CA LEU A 106 -15.30 -9.34 -2.62
C LEU A 106 -16.82 -9.16 -2.61
N GLN A 107 -17.32 -8.31 -3.50
CA GLN A 107 -18.72 -7.89 -3.55
C GLN A 107 -19.44 -8.46 -4.78
N ASN A 108 -20.71 -8.82 -4.57
CA ASN A 108 -21.58 -9.30 -5.64
C ASN A 108 -21.76 -8.27 -6.76
N GLY A 109 -21.64 -8.72 -8.00
CA GLY A 109 -21.79 -7.88 -9.20
C GLY A 109 -20.54 -7.05 -9.54
N HIS A 110 -19.55 -6.99 -8.66
CA HIS A 110 -18.32 -6.25 -8.94
C HIS A 110 -17.38 -7.04 -9.86
N LYS A 111 -16.75 -6.32 -10.76
CA LYS A 111 -15.71 -6.83 -11.65
C LYS A 111 -14.34 -6.53 -11.08
N TYR A 112 -13.48 -7.52 -11.05
CA TYR A 112 -12.15 -7.46 -10.50
C TYR A 112 -11.10 -7.74 -11.54
N LYS A 113 -9.93 -7.13 -11.38
CA LYS A 113 -8.73 -7.41 -12.17
C LYS A 113 -7.58 -7.77 -11.27
N VAL A 114 -6.92 -8.89 -11.58
CA VAL A 114 -5.64 -9.26 -10.99
C VAL A 114 -4.57 -9.09 -12.06
N SER A 115 -3.41 -8.55 -11.68
CA SER A 115 -2.23 -8.48 -12.54
C SER A 115 -0.96 -8.59 -11.72
N PHE A 116 0.10 -9.12 -12.30
CA PHE A 116 1.44 -9.19 -11.71
C PHE A 116 2.47 -9.44 -12.80
N LYS A 117 3.74 -9.19 -12.48
CA LYS A 117 4.85 -9.55 -13.33
C LYS A 117 5.47 -10.85 -12.85
N ALA A 118 5.83 -11.71 -13.80
CA ALA A 118 6.50 -12.97 -13.52
C ALA A 118 7.66 -13.21 -14.48
N LYS A 119 8.74 -13.79 -13.96
CA LYS A 119 9.91 -14.21 -14.73
C LYS A 119 10.37 -15.56 -14.21
N SER A 120 10.76 -16.45 -15.11
CA SER A 120 11.32 -17.76 -14.77
C SER A 120 12.63 -18.01 -15.51
N THR A 121 13.58 -18.69 -14.87
CA THR A 121 14.87 -19.09 -15.50
C THR A 121 14.74 -20.26 -16.47
N ALA A 122 13.58 -20.93 -16.49
CA ALA A 122 13.24 -21.94 -17.49
C ALA A 122 11.78 -21.74 -17.94
N ALA A 123 11.48 -22.11 -19.18
CA ALA A 123 10.11 -22.07 -19.67
C ALA A 123 9.21 -22.98 -18.82
N ARG A 124 8.04 -22.46 -18.36
CA ARG A 124 7.13 -23.22 -17.52
C ARG A 124 5.70 -22.71 -17.57
N LYS A 125 4.75 -23.60 -17.34
CA LYS A 125 3.35 -23.27 -17.08
C LYS A 125 3.06 -23.29 -15.58
N PHE A 126 2.07 -22.51 -15.17
CA PHE A 126 1.59 -22.51 -13.79
C PHE A 126 0.13 -22.09 -13.72
N LYS A 127 -0.50 -22.16 -12.55
CA LYS A 127 -1.88 -21.73 -12.33
C LYS A 127 -1.94 -20.55 -11.38
N THR A 128 -2.87 -19.63 -11.67
CA THR A 128 -3.18 -18.54 -10.76
C THR A 128 -4.66 -18.23 -10.80
N GLY A 129 -5.23 -17.80 -9.68
CA GLY A 129 -6.64 -17.49 -9.66
C GLY A 129 -7.16 -17.07 -8.30
N VAL A 130 -8.48 -16.94 -8.25
CA VAL A 130 -9.26 -16.55 -7.07
C VAL A 130 -10.31 -17.60 -6.81
N MET A 131 -10.40 -18.08 -5.57
CA MET A 131 -11.37 -19.09 -5.15
C MET A 131 -11.81 -18.88 -3.70
N SER A 132 -12.90 -19.50 -3.29
CA SER A 132 -13.28 -19.54 -1.89
C SER A 132 -12.37 -20.46 -1.07
N ALA A 133 -12.45 -20.37 0.26
CA ALA A 133 -11.80 -21.33 1.17
C ALA A 133 -12.30 -22.76 0.99
N SER A 134 -13.49 -22.96 0.40
CA SER A 134 -14.07 -24.27 0.03
C SER A 134 -13.80 -24.67 -1.41
N TYR A 135 -12.84 -24.03 -2.08
CA TYR A 135 -12.39 -24.34 -3.45
C TYR A 135 -13.41 -24.03 -4.56
N GLU A 136 -14.39 -23.17 -4.31
CA GLU A 136 -15.23 -22.65 -5.37
C GLU A 136 -14.44 -21.63 -6.20
N TRP A 137 -14.32 -21.86 -7.49
CA TRP A 137 -13.58 -21.05 -8.43
C TRP A 137 -14.34 -19.79 -8.86
N TYR A 138 -13.67 -18.64 -8.85
CA TYR A 138 -14.24 -17.37 -9.32
C TYR A 138 -13.58 -16.83 -10.58
N GLY A 139 -12.28 -17.04 -10.76
CA GLY A 139 -11.57 -16.64 -11.96
C GLY A 139 -10.06 -16.86 -11.85
N GLY A 140 -9.38 -16.84 -13.00
CA GLY A 140 -7.94 -17.00 -13.07
C GLY A 140 -7.45 -17.35 -14.47
N CYS A 141 -6.19 -17.73 -14.57
CA CYS A 141 -5.55 -18.14 -15.82
C CYS A 141 -4.43 -19.16 -15.59
N GLU A 142 -3.98 -19.75 -16.69
CA GLU A 142 -2.89 -20.72 -16.74
C GLU A 142 -1.77 -20.21 -17.67
N PRO A 143 -0.95 -19.25 -17.18
CA PRO A 143 0.06 -18.62 -18.02
C PRO A 143 1.24 -19.53 -18.29
N GLU A 144 1.90 -19.27 -19.42
CA GLU A 144 3.17 -19.88 -19.82
C GLU A 144 4.27 -18.83 -19.81
N LEU A 145 5.31 -19.03 -19.02
CA LEU A 145 6.49 -18.17 -18.99
C LEU A 145 7.55 -18.68 -19.99
N GLU A 146 8.05 -17.74 -20.78
CA GLU A 146 9.23 -17.94 -21.60
C GLU A 146 10.49 -17.86 -20.72
N GLU A 147 11.49 -18.65 -21.05
CA GLU A 147 12.76 -18.66 -20.34
C GLU A 147 13.40 -17.26 -20.28
N ASN A 148 13.77 -16.82 -19.07
CA ASN A 148 14.46 -15.56 -18.78
C ASN A 148 13.74 -14.28 -19.23
N LYS A 149 12.46 -14.34 -19.62
CA LYS A 149 11.66 -13.20 -20.03
C LYS A 149 10.69 -12.79 -18.93
N GLU A 150 10.70 -11.51 -18.58
CA GLU A 150 9.65 -10.95 -17.70
C GLU A 150 8.36 -10.77 -18.51
N GLN A 151 7.25 -11.25 -17.98
CA GLN A 151 5.94 -11.20 -18.61
C GLN A 151 4.92 -10.63 -17.64
N GLU A 152 4.01 -9.81 -18.15
CA GLU A 152 2.84 -9.36 -17.39
C GLU A 152 1.72 -10.37 -17.55
N ILE A 153 1.22 -10.86 -16.41
CA ILE A 153 0.11 -11.79 -16.32
C ILE A 153 -1.10 -11.03 -15.80
N SER A 154 -2.25 -11.19 -16.42
CA SER A 154 -3.48 -10.60 -15.91
C SER A 154 -4.71 -11.40 -16.27
N PHE A 155 -5.74 -11.31 -15.42
CA PHE A 155 -7.07 -11.84 -15.67
C PHE A 155 -8.14 -11.00 -14.99
N GLU A 156 -9.36 -11.09 -15.48
CA GLU A 156 -10.52 -10.40 -14.94
C GLU A 156 -11.64 -11.41 -14.65
N PHE A 157 -12.46 -11.10 -13.64
CA PHE A 157 -13.63 -11.91 -13.30
C PHE A 157 -14.70 -11.04 -12.63
N THR A 158 -15.91 -11.53 -12.58
CA THR A 158 -17.03 -10.86 -11.91
C THR A 158 -17.57 -11.76 -10.80
N MET A 159 -17.71 -11.19 -9.60
CA MET A 159 -18.30 -11.92 -8.47
C MET A 159 -19.82 -12.02 -8.60
N THR A 160 -20.35 -13.17 -8.19
CA THR A 160 -21.79 -13.47 -8.20
C THR A 160 -22.42 -13.52 -6.81
N LYS A 161 -21.61 -13.23 -5.77
CA LYS A 161 -22.05 -13.16 -4.37
C LYS A 161 -21.05 -12.39 -3.51
N ASP A 162 -21.50 -11.84 -2.40
CA ASP A 162 -20.63 -11.25 -1.37
C ASP A 162 -19.96 -12.38 -0.58
N THR A 163 -18.64 -12.48 -0.67
CA THR A 163 -17.89 -13.51 0.05
C THR A 163 -16.41 -13.18 0.10
N PRO A 164 -15.72 -13.55 1.17
CA PRO A 164 -14.25 -13.52 1.14
C PRO A 164 -13.72 -14.59 0.19
N ALA A 165 -12.61 -14.30 -0.45
CA ALA A 165 -11.91 -15.17 -1.36
C ALA A 165 -10.40 -15.19 -1.12
N ASP A 166 -9.74 -16.21 -1.63
CA ASP A 166 -8.31 -16.39 -1.59
C ASP A 166 -7.74 -16.17 -3.00
N PHE A 167 -6.73 -15.31 -3.11
CA PHE A 167 -5.90 -15.20 -4.31
C PHE A 167 -4.69 -16.12 -4.16
N TYR A 168 -4.33 -16.84 -5.23
CA TYR A 168 -3.20 -17.75 -5.23
C TYR A 168 -2.39 -17.74 -6.53
N ILE A 169 -1.13 -18.10 -6.42
CA ILE A 169 -0.20 -18.42 -7.52
C ILE A 169 0.41 -19.78 -7.20
N SER A 170 0.10 -20.79 -7.99
CA SER A 170 0.54 -22.18 -7.83
C SER A 170 1.67 -22.48 -8.79
N LEU A 171 2.86 -22.68 -8.24
CA LEU A 171 4.12 -22.91 -8.98
C LEU A 171 4.59 -24.37 -8.93
N GLY A 172 3.80 -25.27 -8.37
CA GLY A 172 4.10 -26.70 -8.34
C GLY A 172 3.95 -27.34 -9.72
N LYS A 173 3.78 -28.65 -9.76
CA LYS A 173 3.67 -29.39 -11.01
C LYS A 173 2.42 -28.98 -11.79
N TYR A 174 2.61 -28.56 -13.03
CA TYR A 174 1.51 -28.17 -13.89
C TYR A 174 0.91 -29.40 -14.59
N ASN A 175 -0.28 -29.84 -14.13
CA ASN A 175 -0.95 -31.05 -14.62
C ASN A 175 0.01 -32.26 -14.64
N ASP A 176 -0.04 -33.11 -15.65
CA ASP A 176 0.84 -34.26 -15.83
C ASP A 176 2.09 -33.94 -16.65
N THR A 177 2.39 -32.63 -16.87
CA THR A 177 3.58 -32.24 -17.65
C THR A 177 4.82 -32.15 -16.76
N ASP A 178 5.98 -32.38 -17.39
CA ASP A 178 7.24 -32.11 -16.71
C ASP A 178 7.40 -30.64 -16.43
N THR A 179 7.63 -30.30 -15.16
CA THR A 179 7.77 -28.91 -14.71
C THR A 179 9.22 -28.71 -14.28
N PRO A 180 10.03 -27.95 -15.06
CA PRO A 180 11.46 -27.87 -14.84
C PRO A 180 11.81 -27.16 -13.54
N ALA A 181 12.97 -27.54 -12.98
CA ALA A 181 13.63 -26.76 -11.95
C ALA A 181 13.90 -25.34 -12.45
N SER A 182 13.58 -24.34 -11.67
CA SER A 182 13.73 -22.93 -12.07
C SER A 182 13.64 -21.98 -10.89
N ASP A 183 14.25 -20.81 -11.03
CA ASP A 183 13.93 -19.67 -10.19
C ASP A 183 12.77 -18.91 -10.81
N VAL A 184 11.76 -18.60 -9.99
CA VAL A 184 10.58 -17.83 -10.42
C VAL A 184 10.49 -16.57 -9.57
N THR A 185 10.55 -15.42 -10.22
CA THR A 185 10.37 -14.10 -9.59
C THR A 185 8.97 -13.60 -9.87
N ILE A 186 8.26 -13.13 -8.83
CA ILE A 186 6.94 -12.52 -8.93
C ILE A 186 7.00 -11.15 -8.28
N SER A 187 6.47 -10.13 -8.95
CA SER A 187 6.49 -8.73 -8.51
C SER A 187 5.29 -7.95 -9.00
N ALA A 188 5.13 -6.73 -8.51
CA ALA A 188 4.09 -5.78 -8.93
C ALA A 188 2.67 -6.38 -8.91
N ILE A 189 2.34 -7.13 -7.85
CA ILE A 189 1.03 -7.79 -7.72
C ILE A 189 -0.04 -6.75 -7.43
N LYS A 190 -1.11 -6.76 -8.21
CA LYS A 190 -2.28 -5.90 -8.03
C LYS A 190 -3.56 -6.72 -8.13
N PHE A 191 -4.48 -6.46 -7.22
CA PHE A 191 -5.83 -6.99 -7.24
C PHE A 191 -6.79 -5.83 -7.00
N VAL A 192 -7.47 -5.37 -8.03
CA VAL A 192 -8.26 -4.14 -7.99
C VAL A 192 -9.74 -4.42 -8.26
N ASP A 193 -10.59 -3.70 -7.58
CA ASP A 193 -12.02 -3.63 -7.88
C ASP A 193 -12.24 -2.58 -8.98
N MET A 194 -12.70 -3.02 -10.14
CA MET A 194 -12.93 -2.15 -11.31
C MET A 194 -14.22 -1.33 -11.20
N ASN A 195 -15.08 -1.64 -10.23
CA ASN A 195 -16.31 -0.91 -9.94
C ASN A 195 -16.13 0.11 -8.80
N ALA A 196 -14.99 0.08 -8.10
CA ALA A 196 -14.71 1.06 -7.07
C ALA A 196 -14.69 2.46 -7.71
N THR A 197 -15.61 3.32 -7.30
CA THR A 197 -15.51 4.75 -7.59
C THR A 197 -14.46 5.34 -6.66
N ASP A 198 -13.82 6.43 -7.06
CA ASP A 198 -12.74 7.11 -6.32
C ASP A 198 -13.03 7.43 -4.82
N GLY A 199 -14.15 6.98 -4.29
CA GLY A 199 -14.60 7.12 -2.91
C GLY A 199 -14.67 5.83 -2.09
N ASP A 200 -14.55 4.64 -2.69
CA ASP A 200 -14.89 3.36 -2.04
C ASP A 200 -13.66 2.44 -1.81
N THR A 201 -12.48 2.97 -1.95
CA THR A 201 -11.28 2.26 -1.49
C THR A 201 -11.29 2.28 0.04
N SER A 202 -11.70 1.19 0.67
CA SER A 202 -11.39 0.94 2.08
C SER A 202 -9.89 0.60 2.23
N SER A 203 -9.04 1.43 1.65
CA SER A 203 -7.70 1.62 2.17
C SER A 203 -7.89 2.34 3.49
N THR A 204 -7.32 1.86 4.56
CA THR A 204 -7.03 2.72 5.71
C THR A 204 -6.46 4.01 5.13
N LYS A 205 -7.32 5.04 5.08
CA LYS A 205 -6.90 6.38 4.69
C LYS A 205 -5.78 6.70 5.66
N GLU A 206 -4.53 6.53 5.25
CA GLU A 206 -3.47 7.21 5.97
C GLU A 206 -3.89 8.66 5.99
N ALA A 207 -4.14 9.15 7.20
CA ALA A 207 -4.58 10.52 7.38
C ALA A 207 -3.55 11.39 6.69
N ALA A 208 -3.96 12.06 5.60
CA ALA A 208 -3.05 12.90 4.85
C ALA A 208 -2.35 13.81 5.85
N SER A 209 -1.05 13.66 5.97
CA SER A 209 -0.27 14.51 6.86
C SER A 209 -0.15 15.88 6.21
N TYR A 210 -0.30 16.92 7.02
CA TYR A 210 -0.14 18.30 6.56
C TYR A 210 1.00 18.93 7.32
N THR A 211 1.83 19.72 6.65
CA THR A 211 2.77 20.63 7.29
C THR A 211 2.30 22.05 7.11
N SER A 212 2.57 22.90 8.08
CA SER A 212 2.24 24.32 8.05
C SER A 212 3.28 25.12 8.80
N GLY A 213 3.12 26.43 8.82
CA GLY A 213 3.98 27.37 9.54
C GLY A 213 3.23 28.09 10.64
N ARG A 214 3.93 28.32 11.75
CA ARG A 214 3.51 29.17 12.84
C ARG A 214 4.67 30.07 13.28
N ILE A 215 4.42 31.33 13.47
CA ILE A 215 5.40 32.30 14.00
C ILE A 215 4.90 32.83 15.35
N SER A 216 5.77 32.88 16.32
CA SER A 216 5.50 33.36 17.66
C SER A 216 6.62 34.27 18.15
N THR A 217 6.27 35.28 18.95
CA THR A 217 7.23 36.11 19.70
C THR A 217 7.52 35.56 21.09
N GLN A 218 7.03 34.39 21.42
CA GLN A 218 7.23 33.74 22.71
C GLN A 218 8.72 33.68 23.07
N ASN A 219 9.09 34.10 24.29
CA ASN A 219 10.44 34.17 24.79
C ASN A 219 11.39 35.11 23.99
N LYS A 220 10.86 35.96 23.11
CA LYS A 220 11.64 36.90 22.30
C LYS A 220 11.19 38.35 22.51
N GLN A 221 9.90 38.60 22.41
CA GLN A 221 9.34 39.96 22.54
C GLN A 221 7.97 39.92 23.16
N THR A 222 7.75 40.75 24.17
CA THR A 222 6.43 40.94 24.83
C THR A 222 6.00 42.39 24.74
N PHE A 223 4.69 42.65 24.81
CA PHE A 223 4.10 43.98 24.74
C PHE A 223 3.12 44.12 25.89
N THR A 224 3.18 45.23 26.60
CA THR A 224 2.24 45.53 27.68
C THR A 224 1.03 46.31 27.17
N TYR A 225 1.25 47.21 26.24
CA TYR A 225 0.22 48.04 25.60
C TYR A 225 0.54 48.20 24.12
N GLY A 226 -0.43 48.58 23.32
CA GLY A 226 -0.21 48.91 21.92
C GLY A 226 -1.39 48.62 21.02
N ARG A 227 -1.26 49.02 19.78
CA ARG A 227 -2.16 48.66 18.70
C ARG A 227 -1.47 47.63 17.82
N PHE A 228 -2.15 46.52 17.61
CA PHE A 228 -1.64 45.42 16.76
C PHE A 228 -2.46 45.36 15.47
N GLU A 229 -1.80 45.47 14.35
CA GLU A 229 -2.44 45.44 13.05
C GLU A 229 -1.77 44.38 12.18
N CYS A 230 -2.58 43.57 11.53
CA CYS A 230 -2.12 42.59 10.55
C CYS A 230 -2.85 42.81 9.22
N ARG A 231 -2.09 43.06 8.15
CA ARG A 231 -2.63 43.05 6.79
C ARG A 231 -2.36 41.68 6.18
N ALA A 232 -3.40 40.87 6.05
CA ALA A 232 -3.28 39.51 5.59
C ALA A 232 -4.15 39.21 4.37
N LYS A 233 -3.65 38.32 3.50
CA LYS A 233 -4.45 37.60 2.51
C LYS A 233 -4.60 36.20 3.00
N VAL A 234 -5.83 35.82 3.38
CA VAL A 234 -6.14 34.48 3.90
C VAL A 234 -6.51 33.51 2.78
N PRO A 235 -6.20 32.20 2.93
CA PRO A 235 -6.62 31.18 2.00
C PRO A 235 -8.14 31.02 1.99
N LYS A 236 -8.67 30.50 0.89
CA LYS A 236 -10.08 30.13 0.75
C LYS A 236 -10.17 28.60 0.66
N GLY A 237 -11.16 28.02 1.30
CA GLY A 237 -11.43 26.61 1.25
C GLY A 237 -11.79 26.03 2.62
N GLN A 238 -12.32 24.81 2.59
CA GLN A 238 -12.67 24.07 3.80
C GLN A 238 -11.39 23.53 4.46
N GLY A 239 -11.29 23.60 5.79
CA GLY A 239 -10.18 23.07 6.57
C GLY A 239 -9.03 24.05 6.83
N TYR A 240 -9.04 25.27 6.28
CA TYR A 240 -8.06 26.30 6.61
C TYR A 240 -8.48 27.09 7.85
N LEU A 241 -7.52 27.32 8.75
CA LEU A 241 -7.68 28.16 9.94
C LEU A 241 -6.55 29.21 9.99
N PRO A 242 -6.63 30.26 9.15
CA PRO A 242 -5.69 31.37 9.28
C PRO A 242 -5.99 32.15 10.56
N ALA A 243 -4.96 32.40 11.38
CA ALA A 243 -5.11 33.04 12.66
C ALA A 243 -4.05 34.12 12.91
N PHE A 244 -4.47 35.27 13.43
CA PHE A 244 -3.67 36.31 14.02
C PHE A 244 -4.20 36.60 15.42
N TRP A 245 -3.41 36.32 16.46
CA TRP A 245 -3.91 36.31 17.83
C TRP A 245 -2.80 36.69 18.83
N LEU A 246 -3.17 37.03 20.01
CA LEU A 246 -2.32 37.42 21.11
C LEU A 246 -2.59 36.50 22.30
N MET A 247 -1.56 36.14 23.02
CA MET A 247 -1.65 35.39 24.27
C MET A 247 -0.94 36.12 25.40
N ALA A 248 -1.36 35.83 26.62
CA ALA A 248 -0.64 36.26 27.80
C ALA A 248 0.80 35.65 27.79
N ASN A 249 1.79 36.45 28.17
CA ASN A 249 3.15 36.00 28.24
C ASN A 249 3.40 34.97 29.37
N ASP A 250 2.60 35.04 30.43
CA ASP A 250 2.64 34.12 31.56
C ASP A 250 1.29 33.43 31.73
N GLU A 251 1.19 32.24 31.20
CA GLU A 251 -0.03 31.41 31.25
C GLU A 251 -0.35 30.93 32.66
N ASN A 252 0.65 30.87 33.55
CA ASN A 252 0.43 30.49 34.96
C ASN A 252 -0.30 31.58 35.74
N VAL A 253 -0.10 32.83 35.36
CA VAL A 253 -0.74 33.99 36.01
C VAL A 253 -2.09 34.28 35.40
N TYR A 254 -2.23 34.19 34.09
CA TYR A 254 -3.41 34.62 33.35
C TYR A 254 -4.27 33.46 32.81
N GLY A 255 -3.85 32.25 33.07
CA GLY A 255 -4.51 31.02 32.61
C GLY A 255 -4.21 30.64 31.15
N GLN A 256 -4.42 29.38 30.88
CA GLN A 256 -4.50 28.86 29.51
C GLN A 256 -5.94 29.06 29.02
N TRP A 257 -6.11 29.22 27.75
CA TRP A 257 -7.43 29.35 27.12
C TRP A 257 -8.02 27.97 26.77
#